data_b7dcf1291f9adb4a4e92e1e992f3d0e2
#
_entry.id   b7dcf1291f9adb4a4e92e1e992f3d0e2
#
_cell.length_a   1.000
_cell.length_b   1.000
_cell.length_c   1.000
_cell.angle_alpha   90.00
_cell.angle_beta   90.00
_cell.angle_gamma   90.00
#
_symmetry.space_group_name_H-M   'P 1'
#
loop_
_entity.id
_entity.type
_entity.pdbx_description
1 polymer ?
#
loop_
_entity_poly.entity_id
_entity_poly.type
_entity_poly.pdbx_seq_one_letter_code
_entity_poly.pdbx_strand_id
1 'polypeptide(L)'
;MTARAFDGYEIVSDERIGDGGFLRIRRVRLCVRRSDGTRSKEGLYDFIERPMGDDAVVVVLWHRAAGGVRVLLRHAPRVPLYFRDPAVGRDHTEVVAGILEAGEEGWAAIQKRAAAEAHEEAGYVVAPGAVEPLGPAVFPTAGMFAERFYFAAAEIADPARAVPPPTDGSPFEEGARLEWVALDEALRRCDEGAICDLKTELALRRLRAKIE
;
A
#
# COMPACT_ATOMS: atom_id res chain seq x y z
N MET A 1 18.68 -28.82 25.52
CA MET A 1 17.22 -28.72 25.35
C MET A 1 16.96 -28.28 23.94
N THR A 2 16.47 -29.16 23.09
CA THR A 2 16.01 -28.81 21.74
C THR A 2 14.85 -27.80 21.89
N ALA A 3 15.00 -26.64 21.26
CA ALA A 3 13.96 -25.60 21.29
C ALA A 3 12.64 -26.22 20.77
N ARG A 4 11.55 -26.02 21.49
CA ARG A 4 10.21 -26.39 21.06
C ARG A 4 9.84 -25.55 19.84
N ALA A 5 10.09 -26.06 18.64
CA ALA A 5 9.84 -25.34 17.41
C ALA A 5 8.33 -25.21 17.14
N PHE A 6 7.94 -24.09 16.55
CA PHE A 6 6.59 -23.84 16.06
C PHE A 6 6.27 -24.82 14.91
N ASP A 7 5.11 -25.49 14.98
CA ASP A 7 4.64 -26.47 13.97
C ASP A 7 3.28 -26.05 13.36
N GLY A 8 2.71 -24.95 13.78
CA GLY A 8 1.45 -24.43 13.26
C GLY A 8 0.44 -24.05 14.34
N TYR A 9 -0.77 -23.74 13.88
CA TYR A 9 -1.90 -23.40 14.73
C TYR A 9 -2.98 -24.48 14.65
N GLU A 10 -3.61 -24.77 15.80
CA GLU A 10 -4.86 -25.52 15.91
C GLU A 10 -5.97 -24.50 16.16
N ILE A 11 -6.90 -24.36 15.22
CA ILE A 11 -8.00 -23.39 15.29
C ILE A 11 -9.14 -24.02 16.10
N VAL A 12 -9.57 -23.35 17.16
CA VAL A 12 -10.68 -23.72 18.05
C VAL A 12 -11.98 -23.04 17.61
N SER A 13 -11.92 -21.73 17.30
CA SER A 13 -13.02 -21.01 16.67
C SER A 13 -12.51 -19.92 15.73
N ASP A 14 -13.35 -19.52 14.77
CA ASP A 14 -13.03 -18.54 13.72
C ASP A 14 -14.30 -17.76 13.39
N GLU A 15 -14.32 -16.49 13.78
CA GLU A 15 -15.48 -15.61 13.67
C GLU A 15 -15.14 -14.37 12.86
N ARG A 16 -16.11 -13.84 12.09
CA ARG A 16 -16.02 -12.53 11.41
C ARG A 16 -16.96 -11.56 12.08
N ILE A 17 -16.46 -10.38 12.40
CA ILE A 17 -17.18 -9.32 13.10
C ILE A 17 -17.17 -8.07 12.22
N GLY A 18 -18.33 -7.44 12.02
CA GLY A 18 -18.46 -6.23 11.22
C GLY A 18 -18.63 -6.49 9.72
N ASP A 19 -19.36 -7.54 9.35
CA ASP A 19 -19.72 -7.82 7.95
C ASP A 19 -20.50 -6.65 7.32
N GLY A 20 -20.24 -6.40 6.03
CA GLY A 20 -20.88 -5.33 5.24
C GLY A 20 -20.12 -4.01 5.19
N GLY A 21 -19.02 -3.86 5.93
CA GLY A 21 -18.12 -2.71 5.83
C GLY A 21 -16.95 -2.94 4.88
N PHE A 22 -16.15 -1.89 4.68
CA PHE A 22 -14.89 -1.95 3.92
C PHE A 22 -13.87 -2.90 4.57
N LEU A 23 -13.84 -2.94 5.90
CA LEU A 23 -13.02 -3.84 6.70
C LEU A 23 -13.90 -4.65 7.63
N ARG A 24 -13.41 -5.83 8.03
CA ARG A 24 -13.98 -6.65 9.08
C ARG A 24 -12.88 -7.16 10.00
N ILE A 25 -13.24 -7.51 11.24
CA ILE A 25 -12.33 -8.18 12.17
C ILE A 25 -12.54 -9.68 12.03
N ARG A 26 -11.45 -10.43 11.87
CA ARG A 26 -11.43 -11.86 12.06
C ARG A 26 -10.90 -12.17 13.44
N ARG A 27 -11.72 -12.81 14.25
CA ARG A 27 -11.42 -13.24 15.61
C ARG A 27 -11.19 -14.74 15.62
N VAL A 28 -10.00 -15.16 15.98
CA VAL A 28 -9.67 -16.58 16.08
C VAL A 28 -9.27 -16.96 17.50
N ARG A 29 -9.78 -18.11 17.95
CA ARG A 29 -9.31 -18.78 19.14
C ARG A 29 -8.47 -19.97 18.72
N LEU A 30 -7.24 -20.04 19.21
CA LEU A 30 -6.26 -21.01 18.72
C LEU A 30 -5.28 -21.47 19.78
N CYS A 31 -4.65 -22.61 19.53
CA CYS A 31 -3.47 -23.09 20.25
C CYS A 31 -2.28 -23.14 19.30
N VAL A 32 -1.09 -22.85 19.79
CA VAL A 32 0.18 -23.12 19.08
C VAL A 32 0.50 -24.61 19.20
N ARG A 33 0.67 -25.29 18.08
CA ARG A 33 1.25 -26.64 18.01
C ARG A 33 2.77 -26.53 17.96
N ARG A 34 3.46 -27.50 18.57
CA ARG A 34 4.90 -27.56 18.61
C ARG A 34 5.41 -28.89 18.03
N SER A 35 6.63 -28.88 17.54
CA SER A 35 7.29 -30.04 16.92
C SER A 35 7.45 -31.26 17.85
N ASP A 36 7.33 -31.07 19.17
CA ASP A 36 7.33 -32.13 20.16
C ASP A 36 5.94 -32.75 20.43
N GLY A 37 4.93 -32.39 19.64
CA GLY A 37 3.55 -32.80 19.77
C GLY A 37 2.77 -32.09 20.88
N THR A 38 3.39 -31.21 21.65
CA THR A 38 2.70 -30.42 22.68
C THR A 38 1.98 -29.22 22.08
N ARG A 39 1.00 -28.68 22.82
CA ARG A 39 0.29 -27.45 22.45
C ARG A 39 0.31 -26.43 23.59
N SER A 40 0.13 -25.15 23.23
CA SER A 40 -0.06 -24.08 24.21
C SER A 40 -1.43 -24.17 24.87
N LYS A 41 -1.64 -23.38 25.91
CA LYS A 41 -3.01 -22.97 26.26
C LYS A 41 -3.61 -22.17 25.11
N GLU A 42 -4.93 -22.13 25.09
CA GLU A 42 -5.72 -21.39 24.13
C GLU A 42 -5.46 -19.89 24.27
N GLY A 43 -5.38 -19.21 23.14
CA GLY A 43 -5.27 -17.76 23.04
C GLY A 43 -6.30 -17.21 22.07
N LEU A 44 -6.68 -15.95 22.26
CA LEU A 44 -7.54 -15.18 21.37
C LEU A 44 -6.68 -14.21 20.55
N TYR A 45 -6.94 -14.14 19.25
CA TYR A 45 -6.24 -13.20 18.35
C TYR A 45 -7.22 -12.55 17.38
N ASP A 46 -7.16 -11.23 17.30
CA ASP A 46 -7.95 -10.42 16.38
C ASP A 46 -7.05 -9.83 15.30
N PHE A 47 -7.49 -9.90 14.04
CA PHE A 47 -6.82 -9.24 12.93
C PHE A 47 -7.84 -8.75 11.90
N ILE A 48 -7.39 -7.91 10.99
CA ILE A 48 -8.23 -7.25 9.99
C ILE A 48 -8.22 -8.08 8.69
N GLU A 49 -9.37 -8.18 8.04
CA GLU A 49 -9.54 -8.64 6.66
C GLU A 49 -10.26 -7.57 5.84
N ARG A 50 -9.95 -7.49 4.55
CA ARG A 50 -10.67 -6.67 3.58
C ARG A 50 -11.38 -7.59 2.58
N PRO A 51 -12.74 -7.67 2.60
CA PRO A 51 -13.49 -8.61 1.78
C PRO A 51 -13.27 -8.47 0.26
N MET A 52 -12.92 -7.27 -0.20
CA MET A 52 -12.68 -6.98 -1.63
C MET A 52 -11.30 -7.42 -2.13
N GLY A 53 -10.36 -7.70 -1.24
CA GLY A 53 -8.98 -8.07 -1.54
C GLY A 53 -8.03 -7.50 -0.49
N ASP A 54 -7.10 -8.31 -0.03
CA ASP A 54 -6.20 -7.89 1.05
C ASP A 54 -4.95 -7.16 0.55
N ASP A 55 -4.53 -7.41 -0.68
CA ASP A 55 -3.28 -6.87 -1.24
C ASP A 55 -3.47 -5.50 -1.92
N ALA A 56 -2.39 -4.75 -2.08
CA ALA A 56 -2.38 -3.45 -2.77
C ALA A 56 -1.15 -3.27 -3.66
N VAL A 57 -1.30 -2.45 -4.71
CA VAL A 57 -0.19 -1.97 -5.51
C VAL A 57 0.15 -0.54 -5.12
N VAL A 58 1.44 -0.26 -4.98
CA VAL A 58 2.02 1.07 -4.71
C VAL A 58 2.79 1.50 -5.96
N VAL A 59 2.43 2.63 -6.54
CA VAL A 59 2.94 3.05 -7.86
C VAL A 59 3.67 4.38 -7.75
N VAL A 60 4.95 4.40 -8.09
CA VAL A 60 5.68 5.65 -8.26
C VAL A 60 5.57 6.10 -9.71
N LEU A 61 4.85 7.18 -9.95
CA LEU A 61 4.90 7.89 -11.22
C LEU A 61 6.10 8.84 -11.19
N TRP A 62 6.99 8.71 -12.16
CA TRP A 62 8.23 9.48 -12.19
C TRP A 62 8.52 10.04 -13.58
N HIS A 63 9.30 11.11 -13.64
CA HIS A 63 9.65 11.81 -14.86
C HIS A 63 11.14 12.16 -14.87
N ARG A 64 11.80 11.93 -15.99
CA ARG A 64 13.19 12.33 -16.22
C ARG A 64 13.26 13.75 -16.75
N ALA A 65 13.52 14.71 -15.88
CA ALA A 65 13.70 16.12 -16.24
C ALA A 65 15.18 16.46 -16.51
N ALA A 66 15.45 17.61 -17.12
CA ALA A 66 16.81 18.09 -17.34
C ALA A 66 17.62 18.30 -16.03
N GLY A 67 16.95 18.57 -14.92
CA GLY A 67 17.54 18.73 -13.57
C GLY A 67 17.54 17.49 -12.70
N GLY A 68 17.25 16.32 -13.25
CA GLY A 68 17.18 15.06 -12.49
C GLY A 68 15.78 14.43 -12.50
N VAL A 69 15.62 13.41 -11.68
CA VAL A 69 14.35 12.67 -11.59
C VAL A 69 13.35 13.40 -10.70
N ARG A 70 12.11 13.50 -11.15
CA ARG A 70 10.97 13.99 -10.38
C ARG A 70 9.99 12.85 -10.16
N VAL A 71 9.29 12.89 -9.03
CA VAL A 71 8.25 11.94 -8.65
C VAL A 71 6.94 12.66 -8.37
N LEU A 72 5.84 12.00 -8.66
CA LEU A 72 4.51 12.52 -8.34
C LEU A 72 4.13 12.11 -6.93
N LEU A 73 3.77 13.08 -6.11
CA LEU A 73 3.17 12.89 -4.80
C LEU A 73 1.69 13.30 -4.86
N ARG A 74 0.87 12.58 -4.13
CA ARG A 74 -0.53 12.87 -3.90
C ARG A 74 -0.70 13.31 -2.44
N HIS A 75 -1.44 14.37 -2.25
CA HIS A 75 -1.84 14.89 -0.94
C HIS A 75 -3.34 14.71 -0.80
N ALA A 76 -3.77 13.97 0.19
CA ALA A 76 -5.17 13.67 0.38
C ALA A 76 -5.50 13.48 1.87
N PRO A 77 -6.75 13.71 2.30
CA PRO A 77 -7.16 13.37 3.65
C PRO A 77 -7.13 11.85 3.87
N ARG A 78 -6.73 11.45 5.07
CA ARG A 78 -6.77 10.06 5.53
C ARG A 78 -7.57 9.95 6.82
N VAL A 79 -8.76 9.37 6.73
CA VAL A 79 -9.73 9.31 7.82
C VAL A 79 -9.16 8.75 9.12
N PRO A 80 -8.45 7.60 9.15
CA PRO A 80 -7.88 7.08 10.39
C PRO A 80 -6.85 8.01 11.02
N LEU A 81 -6.01 8.66 10.20
CA LEU A 81 -5.02 9.62 10.66
C LEU A 81 -5.67 10.89 11.19
N TYR A 82 -6.75 11.35 10.54
CA TYR A 82 -7.53 12.52 11.00
C TYR A 82 -8.11 12.33 12.40
N PHE A 83 -8.63 11.14 12.69
CA PHE A 83 -9.14 10.82 14.04
C PHE A 83 -8.03 10.69 15.09
N ARG A 84 -6.82 10.37 14.69
CA ARG A 84 -5.65 10.32 15.57
C ARG A 84 -5.04 11.71 15.77
N ASP A 85 -4.81 12.42 14.69
CA ASP A 85 -4.23 13.78 14.64
C ASP A 85 -4.75 14.50 13.39
N PRO A 86 -5.68 15.46 13.56
CA PRO A 86 -6.26 16.20 12.43
C PRO A 86 -5.22 16.97 11.60
N ALA A 87 -4.09 17.37 12.15
CA ALA A 87 -3.05 18.08 11.40
C ALA A 87 -2.35 17.13 10.41
N VAL A 88 -2.11 15.88 10.81
CA VAL A 88 -1.52 14.85 9.95
C VAL A 88 -2.54 14.29 8.95
N GLY A 89 -3.78 14.09 9.40
CA GLY A 89 -4.80 13.40 8.60
C GLY A 89 -5.49 14.24 7.56
N ARG A 90 -5.35 15.59 7.57
CA ARG A 90 -5.96 16.47 6.57
C ARG A 90 -5.23 16.50 5.24
N ASP A 91 -3.92 16.38 5.26
CA ASP A 91 -3.05 16.57 4.10
C ASP A 91 -1.91 15.55 4.11
N HIS A 92 -2.31 14.28 4.13
CA HIS A 92 -1.34 13.18 4.14
C HIS A 92 -0.68 13.05 2.76
N THR A 93 0.65 12.98 2.75
CA THR A 93 1.45 12.90 1.52
C THR A 93 1.84 11.47 1.23
N GLU A 94 1.51 11.00 0.05
CA GLU A 94 1.78 9.61 -0.38
C GLU A 94 1.99 9.51 -1.89
N VAL A 95 2.49 8.38 -2.38
CA VAL A 95 2.44 8.00 -3.79
C VAL A 95 1.11 7.34 -4.11
N VAL A 96 0.77 7.24 -5.40
CA VAL A 96 -0.43 6.54 -5.89
C VAL A 96 -0.46 5.10 -5.39
N ALA A 97 -1.61 4.63 -4.94
CA ALA A 97 -1.77 3.25 -4.48
C ALA A 97 -3.23 2.80 -4.56
N GLY A 98 -3.44 1.55 -4.97
CA GLY A 98 -4.78 0.96 -5.05
C GLY A 98 -4.84 -0.49 -4.62
N ILE A 99 -6.05 -0.94 -4.34
CA ILE A 99 -6.33 -2.30 -3.88
C ILE A 99 -6.33 -3.25 -5.07
N LEU A 100 -5.68 -4.40 -4.92
CA LEU A 100 -5.86 -5.53 -5.81
C LEU A 100 -7.14 -6.26 -5.42
N GLU A 101 -8.06 -6.36 -6.36
CA GLU A 101 -9.33 -7.05 -6.12
C GLU A 101 -9.13 -8.56 -6.00
N ALA A 102 -10.07 -9.22 -5.34
CA ALA A 102 -10.03 -10.67 -5.18
C ALA A 102 -9.94 -11.37 -6.55
N GLY A 103 -8.93 -12.20 -6.73
CA GLY A 103 -8.64 -12.90 -7.99
C GLY A 103 -7.69 -12.16 -8.94
N GLU A 104 -7.28 -10.93 -8.64
CA GLU A 104 -6.20 -10.25 -9.35
C GLU A 104 -4.85 -10.77 -8.85
N GLU A 105 -4.26 -11.70 -9.59
CA GLU A 105 -3.02 -12.37 -9.20
C GLU A 105 -1.94 -12.25 -10.28
N GLY A 106 -0.69 -12.28 -9.82
CA GLY A 106 0.49 -12.24 -10.69
C GLY A 106 0.81 -10.85 -11.24
N TRP A 107 1.97 -10.76 -11.88
CA TRP A 107 2.51 -9.48 -12.30
C TRP A 107 1.63 -8.74 -13.32
N ALA A 108 0.99 -9.45 -14.23
CA ALA A 108 0.12 -8.83 -15.24
C ALA A 108 -1.11 -8.14 -14.61
N ALA A 109 -1.69 -8.72 -13.56
CA ALA A 109 -2.78 -8.08 -12.80
C ALA A 109 -2.28 -6.84 -12.05
N ILE A 110 -1.10 -6.92 -11.43
CA ILE A 110 -0.45 -5.79 -10.75
C ILE A 110 -0.20 -4.64 -11.73
N GLN A 111 0.32 -4.92 -12.95
CA GLN A 111 0.54 -3.90 -13.98
C GLN A 111 -0.77 -3.23 -14.41
N LYS A 112 -1.82 -4.02 -14.60
CA LYS A 112 -3.13 -3.52 -15.00
C LYS A 112 -3.72 -2.60 -13.91
N ARG A 113 -3.68 -3.03 -12.64
CA ARG A 113 -4.17 -2.21 -11.52
C ARG A 113 -3.32 -0.95 -11.35
N ALA A 114 -2.00 -1.04 -11.40
CA ALA A 114 -1.11 0.12 -11.32
C ALA A 114 -1.39 1.16 -12.41
N ALA A 115 -1.68 0.72 -13.63
CA ALA A 115 -2.06 1.61 -14.73
C ALA A 115 -3.44 2.24 -14.53
N ALA A 116 -4.40 1.50 -13.95
CA ALA A 116 -5.72 2.02 -13.59
C ALA A 116 -5.60 3.11 -12.51
N GLU A 117 -4.87 2.84 -11.43
CA GLU A 117 -4.66 3.79 -10.34
C GLU A 117 -3.90 5.06 -10.80
N ALA A 118 -2.92 4.92 -11.69
CA ALA A 118 -2.23 6.06 -12.29
C ALA A 118 -3.20 6.99 -13.02
N HIS A 119 -4.25 6.44 -13.65
CA HIS A 119 -5.29 7.23 -14.29
C HIS A 119 -6.32 7.75 -13.30
N GLU A 120 -6.83 6.90 -12.41
CA GLU A 120 -7.92 7.21 -11.48
C GLU A 120 -7.50 8.23 -10.41
N GLU A 121 -6.30 8.11 -9.84
CA GLU A 121 -5.81 9.01 -8.80
C GLU A 121 -4.96 10.18 -9.32
N ALA A 122 -4.32 10.03 -10.50
CA ALA A 122 -3.34 11.00 -10.97
C ALA A 122 -3.57 11.52 -12.40
N GLY A 123 -4.55 10.99 -13.14
CA GLY A 123 -4.90 11.43 -14.47
C GLY A 123 -3.90 11.04 -15.57
N TYR A 124 -2.97 10.11 -15.30
CA TYR A 124 -2.00 9.66 -16.30
C TYR A 124 -2.38 8.33 -16.92
N VAL A 125 -2.59 8.33 -18.23
CA VAL A 125 -2.82 7.11 -18.99
C VAL A 125 -1.49 6.41 -19.23
N VAL A 126 -1.28 5.29 -18.55
CA VAL A 126 -0.09 4.45 -18.65
C VAL A 126 -0.46 3.10 -19.25
N ALA A 127 0.30 2.63 -20.24
CA ALA A 127 0.13 1.26 -20.72
C ALA A 127 0.56 0.26 -19.64
N PRO A 128 -0.21 -0.81 -19.33
CA PRO A 128 0.19 -1.79 -18.32
C PRO A 128 1.60 -2.35 -18.53
N GLY A 129 2.02 -2.60 -19.79
CA GLY A 129 3.35 -3.08 -20.12
C GLY A 129 4.49 -2.07 -19.87
N ALA A 130 4.18 -0.79 -19.61
CA ALA A 130 5.16 0.23 -19.23
C ALA A 130 5.35 0.33 -17.71
N VAL A 131 4.57 -0.42 -16.93
CA VAL A 131 4.71 -0.49 -15.48
C VAL A 131 5.80 -1.52 -15.14
N GLU A 132 6.78 -1.09 -14.38
CA GLU A 132 7.94 -1.90 -14.00
C GLU A 132 7.96 -2.21 -12.49
N PRO A 133 8.48 -3.38 -12.07
CA PRO A 133 8.55 -3.72 -10.65
C PRO A 133 9.62 -2.90 -9.92
N LEU A 134 9.33 -2.56 -8.66
CA LEU A 134 10.23 -1.96 -7.69
C LEU A 134 10.56 -2.92 -6.53
N GLY A 135 11.07 -4.10 -6.87
CA GLY A 135 11.49 -5.10 -5.89
C GLY A 135 10.36 -5.99 -5.36
N PRO A 136 10.64 -6.80 -4.34
CA PRO A 136 9.69 -7.78 -3.81
C PRO A 136 8.55 -7.13 -3.03
N ALA A 137 7.42 -7.85 -2.92
CA ALA A 137 6.32 -7.45 -2.06
C ALA A 137 6.71 -7.50 -0.57
N VAL A 138 6.05 -6.69 0.24
CA VAL A 138 6.27 -6.64 1.70
C VAL A 138 4.95 -6.61 2.45
N PHE A 139 4.98 -7.01 3.72
CA PHE A 139 3.86 -6.91 4.65
C PHE A 139 4.06 -5.69 5.56
N PRO A 140 3.28 -4.60 5.43
CA PRO A 140 3.46 -3.40 6.23
C PRO A 140 3.07 -3.59 7.70
N THR A 141 2.07 -4.42 7.98
CA THR A 141 1.47 -4.59 9.32
C THR A 141 1.18 -6.05 9.63
N ALA A 142 2.15 -6.94 9.44
CA ALA A 142 2.00 -8.40 9.54
C ALA A 142 1.37 -8.92 10.85
N GLY A 143 1.40 -8.14 11.93
CA GLY A 143 0.76 -8.50 13.20
C GLY A 143 -0.73 -8.12 13.30
N MET A 144 -1.28 -7.40 12.33
CA MET A 144 -2.65 -6.90 12.40
C MET A 144 -3.45 -7.13 11.12
N PHE A 145 -2.78 -7.05 9.97
CA PHE A 145 -3.38 -7.18 8.64
C PHE A 145 -2.41 -7.93 7.73
N ALA A 146 -2.89 -8.94 7.04
CA ALA A 146 -2.06 -9.77 6.14
C ALA A 146 -1.87 -9.15 4.75
N GLU A 147 -2.12 -7.84 4.61
CA GLU A 147 -1.95 -7.08 3.38
C GLU A 147 -0.50 -7.13 2.89
N ARG A 148 -0.32 -7.38 1.61
CA ARG A 148 0.95 -7.20 0.91
C ARG A 148 0.92 -5.95 0.05
N PHE A 149 2.00 -5.19 0.08
CA PHE A 149 2.26 -4.14 -0.89
C PHE A 149 3.17 -4.65 -2.00
N TYR A 150 2.67 -4.59 -3.23
CA TYR A 150 3.46 -4.75 -4.45
C TYR A 150 3.91 -3.38 -4.90
N PHE A 151 5.18 -3.23 -5.25
CA PHE A 151 5.76 -1.94 -5.62
C PHE A 151 6.05 -1.90 -7.12
N ALA A 152 5.61 -0.84 -7.75
CA ALA A 152 5.73 -0.60 -9.16
C ALA A 152 6.16 0.85 -9.45
N ALA A 153 6.68 1.09 -10.65
CA ALA A 153 6.97 2.42 -11.15
C ALA A 153 6.54 2.54 -12.62
N ALA A 154 6.16 3.73 -13.04
CA ALA A 154 5.94 4.05 -14.44
C ALA A 154 6.54 5.43 -14.77
N GLU A 155 7.31 5.49 -15.86
CA GLU A 155 7.85 6.75 -16.36
C GLU A 155 6.78 7.54 -17.11
N ILE A 156 6.60 8.79 -16.74
CA ILE A 156 5.70 9.73 -17.39
C ILE A 156 6.55 10.61 -18.33
N ALA A 157 6.36 10.43 -19.61
CA ALA A 157 7.14 11.16 -20.62
C ALA A 157 6.90 12.68 -20.57
N ASP A 158 5.66 13.09 -20.32
CA ASP A 158 5.25 14.50 -20.28
C ASP A 158 4.27 14.75 -19.12
N PRO A 159 4.73 15.35 -18.01
CA PRO A 159 3.90 15.71 -16.89
C PRO A 159 2.71 16.64 -17.21
N ALA A 160 2.78 17.40 -18.32
CA ALA A 160 1.72 18.31 -18.72
C ALA A 160 0.53 17.60 -19.38
N ARG A 161 0.65 16.30 -19.67
CA ARG A 161 -0.41 15.50 -20.30
C ARG A 161 -1.35 14.81 -19.30
N ALA A 162 -1.34 15.21 -18.04
CA ALA A 162 -2.37 14.76 -17.11
C ALA A 162 -3.75 15.21 -17.62
N VAL A 163 -4.69 14.27 -17.60
CA VAL A 163 -6.12 14.59 -17.77
C VAL A 163 -6.75 14.69 -16.39
N PRO A 164 -7.86 15.41 -16.21
CA PRO A 164 -8.56 15.40 -14.94
C PRO A 164 -8.86 13.94 -14.52
N PRO A 165 -8.44 13.50 -13.32
CA PRO A 165 -8.74 12.15 -12.86
C PRO A 165 -10.24 11.89 -12.93
N PRO A 166 -10.68 10.71 -13.38
CA PRO A 166 -12.07 10.33 -13.26
C PRO A 166 -12.41 10.25 -11.77
N THR A 167 -13.36 11.07 -11.32
CA THR A 167 -13.84 10.99 -9.94
C THR A 167 -14.91 9.90 -9.84
N ASP A 168 -14.78 9.02 -8.86
CA ASP A 168 -15.81 8.05 -8.50
C ASP A 168 -16.92 8.65 -7.63
N GLY A 169 -16.78 9.95 -7.27
CA GLY A 169 -17.69 10.67 -6.39
C GLY A 169 -17.47 10.35 -4.91
N SER A 170 -16.37 9.67 -4.54
CA SER A 170 -16.03 9.41 -3.16
C SER A 170 -15.71 10.69 -2.41
N PRO A 171 -16.39 11.01 -1.29
CA PRO A 171 -16.08 12.18 -0.48
C PRO A 171 -14.68 12.11 0.16
N PHE A 172 -14.05 10.91 0.17
CA PHE A 172 -12.73 10.69 0.78
C PHE A 172 -11.58 11.13 -0.13
N GLU A 173 -11.87 11.42 -1.41
CA GLU A 173 -10.90 11.93 -2.38
C GLU A 173 -11.07 13.43 -2.65
N GLU A 174 -12.12 14.03 -2.10
CA GLU A 174 -12.38 15.46 -2.27
C GLU A 174 -11.23 16.30 -1.70
N GLY A 175 -10.72 17.20 -2.53
CA GLY A 175 -9.59 18.06 -2.16
C GLY A 175 -8.21 17.43 -2.33
N ALA A 176 -8.11 16.24 -2.89
CA ALA A 176 -6.81 15.66 -3.25
C ALA A 176 -6.08 16.55 -4.26
N ARG A 177 -4.77 16.71 -4.07
CA ARG A 177 -3.91 17.50 -4.97
C ARG A 177 -2.64 16.71 -5.32
N LEU A 178 -2.07 17.02 -6.47
CA LEU A 178 -0.88 16.39 -7.00
C LEU A 178 0.29 17.37 -7.03
N GLU A 179 1.48 16.86 -6.72
CA GLU A 179 2.71 17.66 -6.70
C GLU A 179 3.85 16.88 -7.36
N TRP A 180 4.47 17.44 -8.39
CA TRP A 180 5.73 16.93 -8.93
C TRP A 180 6.91 17.49 -8.14
N VAL A 181 7.67 16.61 -7.49
CA VAL A 181 8.81 16.97 -6.62
C VAL A 181 10.08 16.30 -7.12
N ALA A 182 11.24 16.93 -6.94
CA ALA A 182 12.52 16.26 -7.18
C ALA A 182 12.63 15.04 -6.25
N LEU A 183 13.13 13.90 -6.76
CA LEU A 183 13.25 12.68 -5.95
C LEU A 183 14.12 12.90 -4.70
N ASP A 184 15.19 13.70 -4.81
CA ASP A 184 16.04 14.05 -3.66
C ASP A 184 15.28 14.82 -2.59
N GLU A 185 14.43 15.75 -3.01
CA GLU A 185 13.58 16.52 -2.11
C GLU A 185 12.51 15.63 -1.45
N ALA A 186 11.89 14.71 -2.20
CA ALA A 186 10.93 13.76 -1.63
C ALA A 186 11.59 12.87 -0.58
N LEU A 187 12.80 12.37 -0.83
CA LEU A 187 13.55 11.56 0.13
C LEU A 187 13.97 12.37 1.37
N ARG A 188 14.40 13.63 1.19
CA ARG A 188 14.67 14.53 2.30
C ARG A 188 13.44 14.76 3.17
N ARG A 189 12.26 14.94 2.57
CA ARG A 189 10.99 15.07 3.28
C ARG A 189 10.64 13.80 4.08
N CYS A 190 11.02 12.61 3.59
CA CYS A 190 10.90 11.36 4.38
C CYS A 190 11.85 11.37 5.57
N ASP A 191 13.12 11.72 5.36
CA ASP A 191 14.15 11.74 6.43
C ASP A 191 13.81 12.75 7.54
N GLU A 192 13.14 13.85 7.21
CA GLU A 192 12.69 14.89 8.14
C GLU A 192 11.32 14.61 8.77
N GLY A 193 10.63 13.53 8.34
CA GLY A 193 9.29 13.16 8.81
C GLY A 193 8.14 14.00 8.25
N ALA A 194 8.39 14.84 7.25
CA ALA A 194 7.33 15.57 6.53
C ALA A 194 6.52 14.64 5.62
N ILE A 195 7.14 13.57 5.11
CA ILE A 195 6.46 12.41 4.53
C ILE A 195 6.61 11.27 5.53
N CYS A 196 5.53 10.85 6.16
CA CYS A 196 5.51 9.82 7.21
C CYS A 196 4.73 8.56 6.78
N ASP A 197 4.64 8.32 5.48
CA ASP A 197 3.97 7.14 4.91
C ASP A 197 5.00 6.07 4.52
N LEU A 198 4.93 4.91 5.20
CA LEU A 198 5.87 3.80 5.02
C LEU A 198 5.97 3.32 3.56
N LYS A 199 4.82 3.16 2.89
CA LYS A 199 4.81 2.67 1.51
C LYS A 199 5.46 3.66 0.55
N THR A 200 5.22 4.94 0.76
CA THR A 200 5.81 6.04 -0.02
C THR A 200 7.32 6.08 0.14
N GLU A 201 7.81 6.12 1.36
CA GLU A 201 9.26 6.14 1.63
C GLU A 201 9.96 4.93 1.01
N LEU A 202 9.44 3.72 1.22
CA LEU A 202 10.03 2.50 0.66
C LEU A 202 10.02 2.51 -0.87
N ALA A 203 8.92 2.96 -1.49
CA ALA A 203 8.80 3.07 -2.95
C ALA A 203 9.83 4.05 -3.54
N LEU A 204 9.97 5.23 -2.94
CA LEU A 204 10.94 6.26 -3.36
C LEU A 204 12.38 5.77 -3.24
N ARG A 205 12.74 5.12 -2.12
CA ARG A 205 14.09 4.56 -1.93
C ARG A 205 14.38 3.44 -2.94
N ARG A 206 13.39 2.60 -3.27
CA ARG A 206 13.52 1.56 -4.30
C ARG A 206 13.65 2.14 -5.71
N LEU A 207 12.89 3.20 -6.01
CA LEU A 207 13.06 3.91 -7.27
C LEU A 207 14.47 4.47 -7.39
N ARG A 208 14.99 5.13 -6.34
CA ARG A 208 16.37 5.65 -6.31
C ARG A 208 17.37 4.54 -6.66
N ALA A 209 17.31 3.42 -5.95
CA ALA A 209 18.23 2.30 -6.17
C ALA A 209 18.10 1.64 -7.55
N LYS A 210 16.97 1.81 -8.25
CA LYS A 210 16.74 1.28 -9.59
C LYS A 210 17.34 2.17 -10.69
N ILE A 211 17.36 3.48 -10.48
CA ILE A 211 17.76 4.46 -11.51
C ILE A 211 19.22 4.92 -11.42
N GLU A 212 19.90 4.62 -10.32
CA GLU A 212 21.36 4.75 -10.13
C GLU A 212 22.12 3.59 -10.77
#